data_dbe4c0b3351f6e550bd65959571786dd
#
_entry.id   dbe4c0b3351f6e550bd65959571786dd
#
_cell.length_a   1.000
_cell.length_b   1.000
_cell.length_c   1.000
_cell.angle_alpha   90.00
_cell.angle_beta   90.00
_cell.angle_gamma   90.00
#
_symmetry.space_group_name_H-M   'P 1'
#
loop_
_entity.id
_entity.type
_entity.pdbx_description
1 polymer ?
#
loop_
_entity_poly.entity_id
_entity_poly.type
_entity_poly.pdbx_seq_one_letter_code
_entity_poly.pdbx_strand_id
1 'polypeptide(L)'
;MHSQFTLLDSFLTQTQPFWRYEAFHAYRSEALPWGVQHPGLTQWLNSLSLQEIEEYKADPERLTQILTQFFPSLAEIKRTMTVAKPPCIPSLPLPKHFDKGIPGRKWQQIEAMGKVLIAHNQGKQWLEWCSGKGYLGRILASVSQQPVVSFEYQAELCHSGQQEADALKLPMHFVQGDAFANDSFNLFEPVTHAVALHACGDLHVRMLQYATSAGVEAISFSPCCYHLTHDEHYQAMSSVAQNSALKLTRQELRLPLQETVTGGERVKRHRQQEMIYRLGFDALLSQQLGFSSYVSVPSIQKSQLSLGFAAFCAWASKEKGISLDLECADFAYFEHIGFQRFWQMERVSLVQEGFRRLLEIWLVLDKALYLQEKGYHVSVSEFCERQVTPRNLVVNAHRTKD
;
A
#
# COMPACT_ATOMS: atom_id res chain seq x y z
N MET A 1 6.10 -21.34 5.17
CA MET A 1 5.22 -20.37 4.45
C MET A 1 3.93 -21.00 3.91
N HIS A 2 3.96 -22.19 3.28
CA HIS A 2 2.76 -22.81 2.72
C HIS A 2 1.62 -22.96 3.77
N SER A 3 1.90 -23.57 4.92
CA SER A 3 0.89 -23.74 5.99
C SER A 3 0.35 -22.39 6.53
N GLN A 4 1.21 -21.36 6.61
CA GLN A 4 0.79 -20.02 6.99
C GLN A 4 -0.16 -19.41 5.94
N PHE A 5 0.18 -19.56 4.66
CA PHE A 5 -0.67 -19.09 3.58
C PHE A 5 -2.05 -19.76 3.62
N THR A 6 -2.09 -21.10 3.71
CA THR A 6 -3.35 -21.86 3.73
C THR A 6 -4.24 -21.46 4.91
N LEU A 7 -3.64 -21.29 6.10
CA LEU A 7 -4.36 -20.85 7.29
C LEU A 7 -4.95 -19.43 7.11
N LEU A 8 -4.13 -18.51 6.59
CA LEU A 8 -4.54 -17.14 6.34
C LEU A 8 -5.60 -17.04 5.23
N ASP A 9 -5.42 -17.79 4.16
CA ASP A 9 -6.36 -17.87 3.03
C ASP A 9 -7.74 -18.33 3.48
N SER A 10 -7.79 -19.42 4.26
CA SER A 10 -9.03 -19.93 4.85
C SER A 10 -9.72 -18.88 5.74
N PHE A 11 -8.96 -18.21 6.61
CA PHE A 11 -9.50 -17.18 7.48
C PHE A 11 -10.06 -15.99 6.71
N LEU A 12 -9.30 -15.46 5.74
CA LEU A 12 -9.75 -14.34 4.92
C LEU A 12 -10.95 -14.70 4.06
N THR A 13 -11.00 -15.93 3.55
CA THR A 13 -12.15 -16.43 2.78
C THR A 13 -13.41 -16.53 3.63
N GLN A 14 -13.32 -17.04 4.86
CA GLN A 14 -14.47 -17.14 5.77
C GLN A 14 -14.97 -15.77 6.25
N THR A 15 -14.09 -14.80 6.33
CA THR A 15 -14.40 -13.45 6.85
C THR A 15 -14.66 -12.41 5.77
N GLN A 16 -14.81 -12.80 4.51
CA GLN A 16 -15.05 -11.90 3.38
C GLN A 16 -16.15 -10.85 3.62
N PRO A 17 -17.32 -11.16 4.20
CA PRO A 17 -18.38 -10.17 4.39
C PRO A 17 -17.94 -8.97 5.23
N PHE A 18 -16.93 -9.12 6.10
CA PHE A 18 -16.50 -8.08 7.04
C PHE A 18 -15.50 -7.11 6.44
N TRP A 19 -14.64 -7.54 5.54
CA TRP A 19 -13.59 -6.68 4.97
C TRP A 19 -13.83 -6.28 3.51
N ARG A 20 -14.66 -7.01 2.74
CA ARG A 20 -15.05 -6.64 1.37
C ARG A 20 -16.08 -5.51 1.30
N TYR A 21 -16.69 -5.18 2.42
CA TYR A 21 -17.71 -4.14 2.48
C TYR A 21 -17.09 -2.75 2.30
N GLU A 22 -17.65 -1.96 1.38
CA GLU A 22 -17.20 -0.60 1.14
C GLU A 22 -17.72 0.36 2.22
N ALA A 23 -16.90 0.64 3.23
CA ALA A 23 -17.24 1.53 4.34
C ALA A 23 -17.72 2.91 3.86
N PHE A 24 -17.18 3.42 2.74
CA PHE A 24 -17.58 4.71 2.15
C PHE A 24 -19.07 4.77 1.82
N HIS A 25 -19.67 3.64 1.41
CA HIS A 25 -21.07 3.55 1.07
C HIS A 25 -21.97 3.02 2.19
N ALA A 26 -21.43 2.89 3.42
CA ALA A 26 -22.17 2.36 4.57
C ALA A 26 -23.50 3.10 4.86
N TYR A 27 -23.53 4.41 4.60
CA TYR A 27 -24.72 5.25 4.79
C TYR A 27 -25.88 4.95 3.83
N ARG A 28 -25.62 4.24 2.73
CA ARG A 28 -26.64 3.89 1.72
C ARG A 28 -27.43 2.65 2.08
N SER A 29 -26.97 1.86 3.03
CA SER A 29 -27.60 0.62 3.46
C SER A 29 -28.20 0.82 4.84
N GLU A 30 -29.46 0.43 5.03
CA GLU A 30 -30.11 0.45 6.34
C GLU A 30 -29.46 -0.54 7.33
N ALA A 31 -28.85 -1.61 6.81
CA ALA A 31 -28.15 -2.61 7.61
C ALA A 31 -26.78 -2.95 7.04
N LEU A 32 -25.82 -3.20 7.93
CA LEU A 32 -24.51 -3.72 7.57
C LEU A 32 -24.63 -5.18 7.10
N PRO A 33 -23.80 -5.67 6.17
CA PRO A 33 -23.89 -7.02 5.61
C PRO A 33 -23.89 -8.13 6.65
N TRP A 34 -23.24 -7.91 7.79
CA TRP A 34 -23.13 -8.83 8.91
C TRP A 34 -24.10 -8.53 10.06
N GLY A 35 -24.94 -7.48 9.93
CA GLY A 35 -25.76 -6.95 11.03
C GLY A 35 -26.69 -7.98 11.66
N VAL A 36 -27.26 -8.86 10.85
CA VAL A 36 -28.15 -9.94 11.31
C VAL A 36 -27.38 -11.08 11.98
N GLN A 37 -26.26 -11.52 11.38
CA GLN A 37 -25.47 -12.63 11.90
C GLN A 37 -24.57 -12.23 13.07
N HIS A 38 -24.16 -10.94 13.14
CA HIS A 38 -23.27 -10.41 14.18
C HIS A 38 -23.83 -9.12 14.80
N PRO A 39 -24.99 -9.18 15.46
CA PRO A 39 -25.64 -8.00 16.04
C PRO A 39 -24.76 -7.32 17.11
N GLY A 40 -23.97 -8.10 17.87
CA GLY A 40 -23.04 -7.56 18.88
C GLY A 40 -21.95 -6.68 18.28
N LEU A 41 -21.39 -7.02 17.11
CA LEU A 41 -20.42 -6.19 16.39
C LEU A 41 -21.07 -4.86 15.96
N THR A 42 -22.26 -4.91 15.40
CA THR A 42 -23.00 -3.72 14.98
C THR A 42 -23.33 -2.82 16.18
N GLN A 43 -23.77 -3.40 17.30
CA GLN A 43 -24.05 -2.68 18.53
C GLN A 43 -22.80 -2.00 19.08
N TRP A 44 -21.66 -2.70 19.12
CA TRP A 44 -20.39 -2.13 19.53
C TRP A 44 -19.98 -0.96 18.63
N LEU A 45 -20.01 -1.11 17.30
CA LEU A 45 -19.68 -0.02 16.38
C LEU A 45 -20.56 1.22 16.61
N ASN A 46 -21.87 1.03 16.82
CA ASN A 46 -22.82 2.13 17.04
C ASN A 46 -22.65 2.81 18.42
N SER A 47 -22.10 2.11 19.42
CA SER A 47 -21.83 2.68 20.74
C SER A 47 -20.59 3.54 20.80
N LEU A 48 -19.70 3.47 19.79
CA LEU A 48 -18.44 4.19 19.80
C LEU A 48 -18.63 5.72 19.69
N SER A 49 -18.02 6.46 20.61
CA SER A 49 -17.84 7.89 20.50
C SER A 49 -16.80 8.21 19.41
N LEU A 50 -16.78 9.48 18.95
CA LEU A 50 -15.81 9.93 17.96
C LEU A 50 -14.37 9.81 18.47
N GLN A 51 -14.16 10.06 19.76
CA GLN A 51 -12.86 9.91 20.40
C GLN A 51 -12.39 8.46 20.40
N GLU A 52 -13.25 7.51 20.75
CA GLU A 52 -12.91 6.08 20.75
C GLU A 52 -12.57 5.56 19.36
N ILE A 53 -13.25 6.05 18.32
CA ILE A 53 -12.90 5.71 16.93
C ILE A 53 -11.47 6.14 16.62
N GLU A 54 -11.08 7.36 16.97
CA GLU A 54 -9.71 7.85 16.74
C GLU A 54 -8.67 7.10 17.60
N GLU A 55 -9.02 6.75 18.85
CA GLU A 55 -8.16 5.93 19.72
C GLU A 55 -7.90 4.54 19.13
N TYR A 56 -8.95 3.85 18.64
CA TYR A 56 -8.79 2.54 17.99
C TYR A 56 -7.99 2.60 16.70
N LYS A 57 -8.12 3.67 15.93
CA LYS A 57 -7.30 3.91 14.72
C LYS A 57 -5.82 4.18 15.05
N ALA A 58 -5.57 4.83 16.19
CA ALA A 58 -4.22 5.11 16.66
C ALA A 58 -3.53 3.88 17.28
N ASP A 59 -4.30 2.94 17.83
CA ASP A 59 -3.82 1.73 18.51
C ASP A 59 -4.36 0.44 17.86
N PRO A 60 -3.66 -0.10 16.83
CA PRO A 60 -4.06 -1.33 16.17
C PRO A 60 -4.05 -2.58 17.06
N GLU A 61 -3.29 -2.58 18.16
CA GLU A 61 -3.26 -3.71 19.10
C GLU A 61 -4.53 -3.72 19.95
N ARG A 62 -4.92 -2.57 20.51
CA ARG A 62 -6.17 -2.40 21.23
C ARG A 62 -7.38 -2.72 20.34
N LEU A 63 -7.38 -2.27 19.09
CA LEU A 63 -8.40 -2.62 18.11
C LEU A 63 -8.47 -4.14 17.89
N THR A 64 -7.32 -4.79 17.77
CA THR A 64 -7.27 -6.25 17.61
C THR A 64 -7.86 -6.99 18.80
N GLN A 65 -7.52 -6.57 20.02
CA GLN A 65 -8.07 -7.19 21.25
C GLN A 65 -9.61 -7.14 21.27
N ILE A 66 -10.19 -6.01 20.91
CA ILE A 66 -11.64 -5.86 20.83
C ILE A 66 -12.22 -6.71 19.70
N LEU A 67 -11.65 -6.67 18.51
CA LEU A 67 -12.14 -7.45 17.36
C LEU A 67 -12.06 -8.96 17.60
N THR A 68 -11.15 -9.42 18.47
CA THR A 68 -11.04 -10.84 18.84
C THR A 68 -12.30 -11.36 19.56
N GLN A 69 -13.07 -10.48 20.20
CA GLN A 69 -14.35 -10.87 20.82
C GLN A 69 -15.39 -11.28 19.75
N PHE A 70 -15.30 -10.71 18.55
CA PHE A 70 -16.20 -11.00 17.43
C PHE A 70 -15.60 -12.02 16.46
N PHE A 71 -14.27 -12.09 16.38
CA PHE A 71 -13.48 -13.00 15.55
C PHE A 71 -12.47 -13.77 16.40
N PRO A 72 -12.87 -14.83 17.11
CA PRO A 72 -12.01 -15.53 18.07
C PRO A 72 -10.67 -15.99 17.50
N SER A 73 -10.64 -16.42 16.23
CA SER A 73 -9.42 -16.85 15.55
C SER A 73 -8.46 -15.70 15.18
N LEU A 74 -8.89 -14.43 15.25
CA LEU A 74 -8.11 -13.29 14.79
C LEU A 74 -6.78 -13.13 15.53
N ALA A 75 -6.79 -13.34 16.85
CA ALA A 75 -5.56 -13.23 17.66
C ALA A 75 -4.54 -14.31 17.31
N GLU A 76 -5.00 -15.55 17.10
CA GLU A 76 -4.13 -16.66 16.70
C GLU A 76 -3.58 -16.43 15.29
N ILE A 77 -4.42 -16.03 14.35
CA ILE A 77 -4.00 -15.69 12.98
C ILE A 77 -2.95 -14.59 13.00
N LYS A 78 -3.19 -13.47 13.71
CA LYS A 78 -2.20 -12.37 13.80
C LYS A 78 -0.89 -12.84 14.41
N ARG A 79 -0.93 -13.67 15.46
CA ARG A 79 0.28 -14.24 16.07
C ARG A 79 1.06 -15.12 15.08
N THR A 80 0.35 -16.00 14.33
CA THR A 80 0.97 -16.89 13.33
C THR A 80 1.53 -16.11 12.14
N MET A 81 0.90 -14.96 11.81
CA MET A 81 1.31 -14.05 10.75
C MET A 81 2.29 -12.96 11.23
N THR A 82 2.81 -13.07 12.43
CA THR A 82 3.86 -12.14 12.90
C THR A 82 5.11 -12.32 12.04
N VAL A 83 5.55 -11.22 11.46
CA VAL A 83 6.74 -11.16 10.59
C VAL A 83 7.94 -10.76 11.44
N ALA A 84 9.11 -11.28 11.11
CA ALA A 84 10.35 -10.92 11.79
C ALA A 84 10.59 -9.40 11.72
N LYS A 85 10.94 -8.82 12.86
CA LYS A 85 11.30 -7.38 12.94
C LYS A 85 12.57 -7.11 12.13
N PRO A 86 12.81 -5.83 11.78
CA PRO A 86 14.04 -5.46 11.09
C PRO A 86 15.25 -5.96 11.88
N PRO A 87 16.23 -6.59 11.22
CA PRO A 87 17.46 -6.97 11.91
C PRO A 87 18.18 -5.72 12.42
N CYS A 88 18.81 -5.84 13.59
CA CYS A 88 19.65 -4.77 14.13
C CYS A 88 20.95 -4.71 13.31
N ILE A 89 20.92 -3.96 12.22
CA ILE A 89 22.07 -3.76 11.33
C ILE A 89 22.75 -2.44 11.70
N PRO A 90 24.09 -2.39 11.87
CA PRO A 90 24.83 -1.16 12.11
C PRO A 90 24.56 -0.09 11.04
N SER A 91 24.77 1.16 11.41
CA SER A 91 24.69 2.27 10.45
C SER A 91 25.64 2.05 9.29
N LEU A 92 25.15 2.30 8.07
CA LEU A 92 25.98 2.20 6.88
C LEU A 92 27.05 3.33 6.85
N PRO A 93 28.26 3.07 6.40
CA PRO A 93 29.32 4.08 6.27
C PRO A 93 29.07 4.98 5.04
N LEU A 94 28.02 5.80 5.11
CA LEU A 94 27.64 6.69 4.03
C LEU A 94 28.38 8.03 4.11
N PRO A 95 28.74 8.64 2.97
CA PRO A 95 29.31 9.98 2.93
C PRO A 95 28.37 11.03 3.55
N LYS A 96 28.93 12.12 4.07
CA LYS A 96 28.14 13.28 4.55
C LYS A 96 27.27 13.84 3.41
N HIS A 97 26.04 14.25 3.76
CA HIS A 97 25.08 14.85 2.83
C HIS A 97 24.59 13.92 1.71
N PHE A 98 24.68 12.61 1.90
CA PHE A 98 24.18 11.63 0.95
C PHE A 98 22.64 11.65 0.83
N ASP A 99 21.99 12.18 1.85
CA ASP A 99 20.54 12.44 1.96
C ASP A 99 20.08 13.78 1.34
N LYS A 100 21.04 14.60 0.81
CA LYS A 100 20.72 15.93 0.29
C LYS A 100 19.62 15.90 -0.77
N GLY A 101 18.57 16.70 -0.57
CA GLY A 101 17.45 16.81 -1.50
C GLY A 101 16.40 15.69 -1.37
N ILE A 102 16.55 14.79 -0.40
CA ILE A 102 15.60 13.70 -0.14
C ILE A 102 14.79 14.02 1.12
N PRO A 103 13.43 14.01 1.08
CA PRO A 103 12.62 14.19 2.27
C PRO A 103 12.98 13.16 3.36
N GLY A 104 13.10 13.61 4.62
CA GLY A 104 13.65 12.80 5.71
C GLY A 104 13.03 11.43 5.88
N ARG A 105 11.68 11.31 5.79
CA ARG A 105 10.99 10.01 5.85
C ARG A 105 11.34 9.10 4.66
N LYS A 106 11.44 9.67 3.46
CA LYS A 106 11.85 8.91 2.26
C LYS A 106 13.27 8.42 2.41
N TRP A 107 14.17 9.25 2.95
CA TRP A 107 15.54 8.86 3.25
C TRP A 107 15.60 7.69 4.24
N GLN A 108 14.83 7.77 5.35
CA GLN A 108 14.76 6.68 6.34
C GLN A 108 14.33 5.34 5.72
N GLN A 109 13.38 5.35 4.79
CA GLN A 109 12.96 4.14 4.06
C GLN A 109 14.09 3.58 3.19
N ILE A 110 14.76 4.45 2.44
CA ILE A 110 15.82 4.06 1.51
C ILE A 110 17.02 3.52 2.28
N GLU A 111 17.44 4.21 3.34
CA GLU A 111 18.56 3.78 4.19
C GLU A 111 18.25 2.43 4.88
N ALA A 112 17.06 2.27 5.43
CA ALA A 112 16.65 1.02 6.07
C ALA A 112 16.62 -0.15 5.08
N MET A 113 16.06 0.07 3.88
CA MET A 113 16.10 -0.93 2.82
C MET A 113 17.53 -1.25 2.39
N GLY A 114 18.38 -0.23 2.19
CA GLY A 114 19.79 -0.40 1.86
C GLY A 114 20.55 -1.26 2.87
N LYS A 115 20.30 -1.07 4.18
CA LYS A 115 20.86 -1.92 5.24
C LYS A 115 20.50 -3.39 5.05
N VAL A 116 19.22 -3.67 4.84
CA VAL A 116 18.74 -5.04 4.64
C VAL A 116 19.36 -5.66 3.39
N LEU A 117 19.39 -4.92 2.28
CA LEU A 117 19.93 -5.41 1.02
C LEU A 117 21.43 -5.73 1.11
N ILE A 118 22.22 -4.85 1.71
CA ILE A 118 23.66 -5.09 1.90
C ILE A 118 23.90 -6.34 2.75
N ALA A 119 23.12 -6.54 3.82
CA ALA A 119 23.24 -7.72 4.69
C ALA A 119 22.84 -9.04 3.99
N HIS A 120 21.97 -8.97 2.97
CA HIS A 120 21.46 -10.14 2.23
C HIS A 120 22.08 -10.28 0.82
N ASN A 121 23.12 -9.51 0.51
CA ASN A 121 23.72 -9.55 -0.82
C ASN A 121 24.34 -10.91 -1.14
N GLN A 122 23.95 -11.47 -2.27
CA GLN A 122 24.51 -12.71 -2.82
C GLN A 122 25.01 -12.52 -4.26
N GLY A 123 24.68 -11.39 -4.89
CA GLY A 123 25.08 -11.08 -6.26
C GLY A 123 26.48 -10.45 -6.38
N LYS A 124 26.98 -10.37 -7.61
CA LYS A 124 28.22 -9.65 -7.96
C LYS A 124 27.93 -8.26 -8.55
N GLN A 125 26.65 -8.03 -8.91
CA GLN A 125 26.13 -6.74 -9.36
C GLN A 125 24.70 -6.56 -8.89
N TRP A 126 24.24 -5.32 -8.88
CA TRP A 126 22.88 -4.96 -8.52
C TRP A 126 22.08 -4.53 -9.75
N LEU A 127 20.82 -4.91 -9.80
CA LEU A 127 19.84 -4.33 -10.72
C LEU A 127 18.75 -3.65 -9.88
N GLU A 128 18.75 -2.32 -9.85
CA GLU A 128 17.69 -1.52 -9.21
C GLU A 128 16.56 -1.28 -10.21
N TRP A 129 15.44 -1.94 -9.97
CA TRP A 129 14.27 -1.92 -10.85
C TRP A 129 13.33 -0.76 -10.52
N CYS A 130 12.93 0.06 -11.52
CA CYS A 130 12.12 1.26 -11.34
C CYS A 130 12.80 2.27 -10.36
N SER A 131 14.05 2.58 -10.64
CA SER A 131 14.99 3.24 -9.72
C SER A 131 14.64 4.70 -9.40
N GLY A 132 13.84 5.36 -10.23
CA GLY A 132 13.69 6.81 -10.15
C GLY A 132 15.02 7.54 -10.35
N LYS A 133 15.46 8.30 -9.34
CA LYS A 133 16.78 8.95 -9.34
C LYS A 133 17.91 8.06 -8.78
N GLY A 134 17.66 6.76 -8.57
CA GLY A 134 18.67 5.82 -8.11
C GLY A 134 19.16 6.04 -6.68
N TYR A 135 18.30 6.54 -5.80
CA TYR A 135 18.70 6.81 -4.40
C TYR A 135 19.11 5.56 -3.64
N LEU A 136 18.40 4.44 -3.86
CA LEU A 136 18.74 3.15 -3.28
C LEU A 136 20.03 2.62 -3.92
N GLY A 137 20.13 2.65 -5.24
CA GLY A 137 21.32 2.25 -5.99
C GLY A 137 22.59 2.98 -5.54
N ARG A 138 22.47 4.28 -5.20
CA ARG A 138 23.60 5.03 -4.65
C ARG A 138 24.12 4.46 -3.33
N ILE A 139 23.23 4.05 -2.42
CA ILE A 139 23.61 3.38 -1.17
C ILE A 139 24.31 2.06 -1.49
N LEU A 140 23.70 1.25 -2.38
CA LEU A 140 24.26 -0.05 -2.75
C LEU A 140 25.64 0.08 -3.37
N ALA A 141 25.79 0.97 -4.36
CA ALA A 141 27.08 1.23 -5.01
C ALA A 141 28.14 1.74 -4.03
N SER A 142 27.78 2.70 -3.15
CA SER A 142 28.71 3.29 -2.20
C SER A 142 29.22 2.29 -1.17
N VAL A 143 28.34 1.40 -0.67
CA VAL A 143 28.70 0.49 0.43
C VAL A 143 29.31 -0.81 -0.09
N SER A 144 28.74 -1.41 -1.13
CA SER A 144 29.24 -2.70 -1.67
C SER A 144 30.40 -2.53 -2.66
N GLN A 145 30.60 -1.34 -3.23
CA GLN A 145 31.55 -1.08 -4.32
C GLN A 145 31.33 -1.96 -5.56
N GLN A 146 30.15 -2.56 -5.68
CA GLN A 146 29.74 -3.38 -6.82
C GLN A 146 29.02 -2.52 -7.87
N PRO A 147 29.04 -2.93 -9.15
CA PRO A 147 28.28 -2.28 -10.20
C PRO A 147 26.78 -2.27 -9.89
N VAL A 148 26.11 -1.16 -10.21
CA VAL A 148 24.65 -1.00 -10.08
C VAL A 148 24.09 -0.57 -11.43
N VAL A 149 23.20 -1.35 -11.98
CA VAL A 149 22.35 -0.95 -13.11
C VAL A 149 21.03 -0.42 -12.54
N SER A 150 20.77 0.88 -12.73
CA SER A 150 19.51 1.52 -12.30
C SER A 150 18.57 1.66 -13.51
N PHE A 151 17.53 0.86 -13.55
CA PHE A 151 16.55 0.82 -14.64
C PHE A 151 15.35 1.70 -14.34
N GLU A 152 15.02 2.63 -15.24
CA GLU A 152 13.96 3.63 -15.07
C GLU A 152 13.30 3.98 -16.41
N TYR A 153 11.99 4.24 -16.39
CA TYR A 153 11.22 4.61 -17.57
C TYR A 153 11.46 6.06 -18.01
N GLN A 154 11.55 6.99 -17.05
CA GLN A 154 11.62 8.42 -17.32
C GLN A 154 13.04 8.87 -17.63
N ALA A 155 13.29 9.31 -18.86
CA ALA A 155 14.62 9.79 -19.32
C ALA A 155 15.21 10.90 -18.43
N GLU A 156 14.38 11.83 -17.95
CA GLU A 156 14.82 12.93 -17.07
C GLU A 156 15.35 12.42 -15.73
N LEU A 157 14.73 11.37 -15.17
CA LEU A 157 15.17 10.74 -13.93
C LEU A 157 16.48 9.98 -14.14
N CYS A 158 16.60 9.24 -15.25
CA CYS A 158 17.83 8.57 -15.63
C CYS A 158 18.98 9.57 -15.77
N HIS A 159 18.77 10.66 -16.52
CA HIS A 159 19.79 11.69 -16.72
C HIS A 159 20.23 12.34 -15.41
N SER A 160 19.26 12.76 -14.59
CA SER A 160 19.56 13.36 -13.28
C SER A 160 20.26 12.39 -12.33
N GLY A 161 19.84 11.11 -12.33
CA GLY A 161 20.47 10.08 -11.52
C GLY A 161 21.90 9.77 -11.95
N GLN A 162 22.17 9.68 -13.26
CA GLN A 162 23.51 9.46 -13.80
C GLN A 162 24.46 10.61 -13.46
N GLN A 163 24.02 11.86 -13.64
CA GLN A 163 24.84 13.04 -13.27
C GLN A 163 25.26 13.00 -11.79
N GLU A 164 24.36 12.63 -10.90
CA GLU A 164 24.69 12.53 -9.47
C GLU A 164 25.59 11.33 -9.16
N ALA A 165 25.40 10.19 -9.84
CA ALA A 165 26.28 9.03 -9.70
C ALA A 165 27.71 9.35 -10.16
N ASP A 166 27.85 10.04 -11.29
CA ASP A 166 29.15 10.49 -11.85
C ASP A 166 29.84 11.47 -10.91
N ALA A 167 29.11 12.47 -10.38
CA ALA A 167 29.64 13.45 -9.43
C ALA A 167 30.14 12.79 -8.14
N LEU A 168 29.48 11.70 -7.70
CA LEU A 168 29.87 10.90 -6.52
C LEU A 168 30.89 9.80 -6.88
N LYS A 169 31.26 9.65 -8.14
CA LYS A 169 32.16 8.59 -8.67
C LYS A 169 31.73 7.18 -8.26
N LEU A 170 30.42 6.93 -8.31
CA LEU A 170 29.85 5.63 -7.97
C LEU A 170 29.83 4.70 -9.20
N PRO A 171 30.03 3.39 -9.03
CA PRO A 171 29.93 2.42 -10.12
C PRO A 171 28.46 2.16 -10.50
N MET A 172 27.78 3.19 -10.96
CA MET A 172 26.36 3.14 -11.35
C MET A 172 26.18 3.50 -12.81
N HIS A 173 25.24 2.81 -13.45
CA HIS A 173 24.81 3.08 -14.81
C HIS A 173 23.30 3.07 -14.90
N PHE A 174 22.73 4.13 -15.51
CA PHE A 174 21.28 4.22 -15.73
C PHE A 174 20.91 3.69 -17.11
N VAL A 175 19.90 2.83 -17.14
CA VAL A 175 19.29 2.31 -18.36
C VAL A 175 17.86 2.78 -18.44
N GLN A 176 17.53 3.55 -19.49
CA GLN A 176 16.16 3.94 -19.75
C GLN A 176 15.43 2.82 -20.49
N GLY A 177 14.22 2.47 -20.04
CA GLY A 177 13.38 1.49 -20.73
C GLY A 177 12.03 1.29 -20.09
N ASP A 178 11.17 0.55 -20.80
CA ASP A 178 9.87 0.15 -20.30
C ASP A 178 9.97 -1.22 -19.60
N ALA A 179 9.52 -1.30 -18.35
CA ALA A 179 9.51 -2.52 -17.57
C ALA A 179 8.67 -3.66 -18.21
N PHE A 180 7.74 -3.32 -19.09
CA PHE A 180 6.88 -4.28 -19.78
C PHE A 180 7.41 -4.68 -21.17
N ALA A 181 8.44 -4.00 -21.65
CA ALA A 181 9.09 -4.36 -22.91
C ALA A 181 9.94 -5.64 -22.78
N ASN A 182 9.95 -6.46 -23.81
CA ASN A 182 10.65 -7.76 -23.78
C ASN A 182 12.16 -7.63 -23.67
N ASP A 183 12.75 -6.57 -24.21
CA ASP A 183 14.20 -6.29 -24.16
C ASP A 183 14.70 -5.98 -22.74
N SER A 184 13.83 -5.53 -21.84
CA SER A 184 14.16 -5.33 -20.42
C SER A 184 14.56 -6.63 -19.72
N PHE A 185 14.21 -7.79 -20.25
CA PHE A 185 14.69 -9.09 -19.78
C PHE A 185 16.21 -9.21 -19.84
N ASN A 186 16.86 -8.60 -20.83
CA ASN A 186 18.32 -8.66 -21.03
C ASN A 186 19.15 -8.03 -19.90
N LEU A 187 18.50 -7.30 -19.00
CA LEU A 187 19.16 -6.72 -17.82
C LEU A 187 19.38 -7.71 -16.68
N PHE A 188 18.72 -8.87 -16.76
CA PHE A 188 18.77 -9.90 -15.72
C PHE A 188 19.83 -10.94 -16.04
N GLU A 189 21.02 -10.74 -15.47
CA GLU A 189 22.13 -11.72 -15.58
C GLU A 189 22.14 -12.65 -14.35
N PRO A 190 22.61 -13.92 -14.49
CA PRO A 190 22.63 -14.88 -13.38
C PRO A 190 23.35 -14.37 -12.12
N VAL A 191 24.40 -13.56 -12.27
CA VAL A 191 25.18 -13.00 -11.14
C VAL A 191 24.55 -11.81 -10.44
N THR A 192 23.33 -11.44 -10.85
CA THR A 192 22.64 -10.22 -10.37
C THR A 192 21.92 -10.46 -9.05
N HIS A 193 21.93 -9.44 -8.18
CA HIS A 193 20.93 -9.24 -7.14
C HIS A 193 19.92 -8.20 -7.61
N ALA A 194 18.74 -8.65 -8.03
CA ALA A 194 17.67 -7.77 -8.47
C ALA A 194 16.92 -7.18 -7.26
N VAL A 195 16.78 -5.85 -7.23
CA VAL A 195 16.19 -5.15 -6.09
C VAL A 195 15.11 -4.16 -6.53
N ALA A 196 14.06 -4.01 -5.72
CA ALA A 196 13.02 -3.02 -5.93
C ALA A 196 12.48 -2.45 -4.62
N LEU A 197 12.55 -1.13 -4.51
CA LEU A 197 11.83 -0.35 -3.51
C LEU A 197 10.87 0.57 -4.27
N HIS A 198 9.54 0.41 -4.06
CA HIS A 198 8.51 1.17 -4.78
C HIS A 198 8.27 0.79 -6.26
N ALA A 199 8.68 -0.40 -6.71
CA ALA A 199 8.15 -0.96 -7.96
C ALA A 199 6.69 -1.37 -7.73
N CYS A 200 5.77 -0.51 -8.10
CA CYS A 200 4.37 -0.62 -7.74
C CYS A 200 3.59 -1.61 -8.62
N GLY A 201 2.70 -2.40 -8.02
CA GLY A 201 1.78 -3.26 -8.75
C GLY A 201 2.48 -4.24 -9.69
N ASP A 202 2.09 -4.27 -10.97
CA ASP A 202 2.64 -5.21 -11.95
C ASP A 202 4.11 -5.00 -12.27
N LEU A 203 4.70 -3.85 -11.93
CA LEU A 203 6.13 -3.59 -12.15
C LEU A 203 7.01 -4.57 -11.35
N HIS A 204 6.68 -4.84 -10.06
CA HIS A 204 7.44 -5.83 -9.31
C HIS A 204 7.10 -7.27 -9.72
N VAL A 205 5.87 -7.53 -10.16
CA VAL A 205 5.49 -8.85 -10.72
C VAL A 205 6.34 -9.15 -11.95
N ARG A 206 6.49 -8.19 -12.86
CA ARG A 206 7.34 -8.33 -14.04
C ARG A 206 8.80 -8.58 -13.68
N MET A 207 9.33 -7.84 -12.70
CA MET A 207 10.68 -8.09 -12.16
C MET A 207 10.84 -9.53 -11.68
N LEU A 208 9.89 -10.04 -10.88
CA LEU A 208 9.96 -11.42 -10.38
C LEU A 208 9.94 -12.46 -11.51
N GLN A 209 9.09 -12.25 -12.51
CA GLN A 209 9.02 -13.15 -13.68
C GLN A 209 10.35 -13.17 -14.45
N TYR A 210 10.94 -12.01 -14.72
CA TYR A 210 12.20 -11.91 -15.44
C TYR A 210 13.37 -12.45 -14.62
N ALA A 211 13.46 -12.06 -13.36
CA ALA A 211 14.52 -12.50 -12.45
C ALA A 211 14.55 -14.01 -12.28
N THR A 212 13.37 -14.63 -12.08
CA THR A 212 13.29 -16.11 -11.94
C THR A 212 13.56 -16.83 -13.24
N SER A 213 13.13 -16.28 -14.39
CA SER A 213 13.40 -16.87 -15.71
C SER A 213 14.87 -16.79 -16.11
N ALA A 214 15.56 -15.71 -15.75
CA ALA A 214 17.01 -15.55 -15.94
C ALA A 214 17.84 -16.31 -14.90
N GLY A 215 17.22 -16.79 -13.83
CA GLY A 215 17.90 -17.52 -12.77
C GLY A 215 18.90 -16.65 -11.99
N VAL A 216 18.54 -15.38 -11.69
CA VAL A 216 19.42 -14.47 -10.95
C VAL A 216 19.76 -15.02 -9.55
N GLU A 217 20.90 -14.62 -9.00
CA GLU A 217 21.42 -15.16 -7.74
C GLU A 217 20.58 -14.74 -6.53
N ALA A 218 20.05 -13.49 -6.54
CA ALA A 218 19.19 -12.99 -5.47
C ALA A 218 18.14 -12.00 -5.96
N ILE A 219 17.03 -11.93 -5.22
CA ILE A 219 15.92 -11.04 -5.47
C ILE A 219 15.48 -10.47 -4.13
N SER A 220 15.41 -9.13 -4.01
CA SER A 220 14.88 -8.48 -2.81
C SER A 220 13.95 -7.34 -3.18
N PHE A 221 12.75 -7.30 -2.60
CA PHE A 221 11.80 -6.25 -2.94
C PHE A 221 10.84 -5.96 -1.79
N SER A 222 10.37 -4.72 -1.76
CA SER A 222 9.30 -4.27 -0.89
C SER A 222 8.06 -3.98 -1.75
N PRO A 223 7.05 -4.87 -1.77
CA PRO A 223 5.88 -4.68 -2.61
C PRO A 223 4.99 -3.57 -2.06
N CYS A 224 4.43 -2.76 -2.95
CA CYS A 224 3.49 -1.71 -2.60
C CYS A 224 2.50 -1.48 -3.75
N CYS A 225 1.51 -0.60 -3.52
CA CYS A 225 0.52 -0.20 -4.52
C CYS A 225 -0.08 -1.38 -5.30
N TYR A 226 -0.50 -2.43 -4.61
CA TYR A 226 -1.01 -3.69 -5.18
C TYR A 226 -2.13 -3.49 -6.22
N HIS A 227 -2.88 -2.39 -6.12
CA HIS A 227 -3.97 -2.03 -7.03
C HIS A 227 -3.51 -1.48 -8.40
N LEU A 228 -2.21 -1.20 -8.57
CA LEU A 228 -1.65 -0.79 -9.86
C LEU A 228 -1.37 -2.02 -10.72
N THR A 229 -2.42 -2.73 -11.06
CA THR A 229 -2.45 -3.90 -11.92
C THR A 229 -3.25 -3.62 -13.18
N HIS A 230 -2.90 -4.25 -14.28
CA HIS A 230 -3.61 -4.14 -15.55
C HIS A 230 -4.98 -4.80 -15.46
N ASP A 231 -5.04 -5.97 -14.82
CA ASP A 231 -6.24 -6.78 -14.73
C ASP A 231 -7.23 -6.26 -13.69
N GLU A 232 -8.51 -6.55 -13.88
CA GLU A 232 -9.57 -6.20 -12.92
C GLU A 232 -9.45 -7.01 -11.62
N HIS A 233 -8.93 -8.23 -11.70
CA HIS A 233 -8.71 -9.11 -10.57
C HIS A 233 -7.22 -9.40 -10.40
N TYR A 234 -6.82 -9.58 -9.15
CA TYR A 234 -5.47 -9.97 -8.79
C TYR A 234 -5.08 -11.30 -9.45
N GLN A 235 -3.96 -11.30 -10.16
CA GLN A 235 -3.38 -12.50 -10.76
C GLN A 235 -2.37 -13.10 -9.77
N ALA A 236 -2.79 -14.19 -9.12
CA ALA A 236 -1.94 -14.89 -8.17
C ALA A 236 -0.75 -15.53 -8.87
N MET A 237 0.42 -15.49 -8.24
CA MET A 237 1.67 -15.99 -8.83
C MET A 237 1.96 -17.43 -8.44
N SER A 238 1.78 -17.80 -7.17
CA SER A 238 2.03 -19.15 -6.68
C SER A 238 0.88 -20.13 -7.00
N SER A 239 1.20 -21.38 -7.15
CA SER A 239 0.23 -22.44 -7.45
C SER A 239 -0.86 -22.56 -6.38
N VAL A 240 -0.52 -22.39 -5.10
CA VAL A 240 -1.48 -22.47 -4.01
C VAL A 240 -2.43 -21.25 -4.01
N ALA A 241 -1.95 -20.05 -4.31
CA ALA A 241 -2.77 -18.86 -4.40
C ALA A 241 -3.68 -18.84 -5.64
N GLN A 242 -3.23 -19.41 -6.75
CA GLN A 242 -4.06 -19.60 -7.96
C GLN A 242 -5.28 -20.47 -7.68
N ASN A 243 -5.15 -21.45 -6.79
CA ASN A 243 -6.24 -22.33 -6.36
C ASN A 243 -7.12 -21.75 -5.23
N SER A 244 -6.76 -20.59 -4.68
CA SER A 244 -7.56 -19.92 -3.65
C SER A 244 -8.93 -19.51 -4.18
N ALA A 245 -9.96 -19.63 -3.33
CA ALA A 245 -11.28 -19.06 -3.57
C ALA A 245 -11.30 -17.53 -3.41
N LEU A 246 -10.25 -16.95 -2.84
CA LEU A 246 -10.12 -15.53 -2.59
C LEU A 246 -9.71 -14.80 -3.89
N LYS A 247 -10.70 -14.32 -4.65
CA LYS A 247 -10.46 -13.55 -5.88
C LYS A 247 -10.59 -12.06 -5.55
N LEU A 248 -9.44 -11.40 -5.34
CA LEU A 248 -9.38 -9.97 -4.99
C LEU A 248 -9.56 -9.11 -6.24
N THR A 249 -10.44 -8.13 -6.18
CA THR A 249 -10.61 -7.12 -7.23
C THR A 249 -9.52 -6.04 -7.10
N ARG A 250 -9.27 -5.29 -8.18
CA ARG A 250 -8.37 -4.12 -8.18
C ARG A 250 -8.74 -3.11 -7.08
N GLN A 251 -10.04 -2.96 -6.79
CA GLN A 251 -10.50 -2.06 -5.75
C GLN A 251 -10.14 -2.59 -4.36
N GLU A 252 -10.32 -3.88 -4.10
CA GLU A 252 -9.97 -4.52 -2.83
C GLU A 252 -8.45 -4.51 -2.56
N LEU A 253 -7.62 -4.53 -3.61
CA LEU A 253 -6.17 -4.35 -3.49
C LEU A 253 -5.76 -2.97 -2.94
N ARG A 254 -6.69 -2.03 -2.80
CA ARG A 254 -6.46 -0.76 -2.10
C ARG A 254 -6.57 -0.89 -0.58
N LEU A 255 -7.23 -1.92 -0.05
CA LEU A 255 -7.44 -2.08 1.39
C LEU A 255 -6.12 -2.06 2.19
N PRO A 256 -5.07 -2.81 1.82
CA PRO A 256 -3.78 -2.75 2.52
C PRO A 256 -3.14 -1.36 2.52
N LEU A 257 -3.55 -0.49 1.58
CA LEU A 257 -2.95 0.84 1.36
C LEU A 257 -3.68 1.98 2.08
N GLN A 258 -4.89 1.73 2.57
CA GLN A 258 -5.74 2.78 3.19
C GLN A 258 -5.24 3.23 4.56
N GLU A 259 -4.16 2.66 5.05
CA GLU A 259 -3.56 3.05 6.32
C GLU A 259 -2.98 4.47 6.26
N THR A 260 -3.44 5.33 7.19
CA THR A 260 -3.09 6.75 7.20
C THR A 260 -2.05 7.14 8.24
N VAL A 261 -1.35 6.16 8.84
CA VAL A 261 -0.40 6.34 9.94
C VAL A 261 0.67 7.43 9.69
N THR A 262 0.94 7.73 8.43
CA THR A 262 2.05 8.63 8.06
C THR A 262 1.66 10.07 7.78
N GLY A 263 0.39 10.41 7.84
CA GLY A 263 -0.10 11.79 7.66
C GLY A 263 -0.03 12.59 8.97
N GLY A 264 0.62 13.77 8.98
CA GLY A 264 0.51 14.68 10.13
C GLY A 264 -0.91 15.22 10.31
N GLU A 265 -1.21 15.80 11.49
CA GLU A 265 -2.55 16.27 11.87
C GLU A 265 -3.22 17.21 10.84
N ARG A 266 -2.42 18.02 10.14
CA ARG A 266 -2.93 18.87 9.05
C ARG A 266 -3.47 18.05 7.88
N VAL A 267 -2.80 16.96 7.51
CA VAL A 267 -3.23 16.07 6.41
C VAL A 267 -4.49 15.34 6.80
N LYS A 268 -4.57 14.83 8.03
CA LYS A 268 -5.78 14.19 8.58
C LYS A 268 -6.99 15.13 8.52
N ARG A 269 -6.85 16.35 9.03
CA ARG A 269 -7.93 17.36 9.02
C ARG A 269 -8.41 17.68 7.60
N HIS A 270 -7.49 17.88 6.64
CA HIS A 270 -7.89 18.14 5.25
C HIS A 270 -8.62 16.95 4.63
N ARG A 271 -8.15 15.72 4.88
CA ARG A 271 -8.83 14.53 4.41
C ARG A 271 -10.23 14.40 5.01
N GLN A 272 -10.38 14.60 6.30
CA GLN A 272 -11.67 14.57 6.99
C GLN A 272 -12.63 15.60 6.38
N GLN A 273 -12.20 16.84 6.24
CA GLN A 273 -12.99 17.91 5.66
C GLN A 273 -13.43 17.60 4.23
N GLU A 274 -12.49 17.13 3.39
CA GLU A 274 -12.80 16.74 2.01
C GLU A 274 -13.84 15.61 1.96
N MET A 275 -13.70 14.59 2.81
CA MET A 275 -14.65 13.48 2.86
C MET A 275 -16.03 13.91 3.36
N ILE A 276 -16.10 14.75 4.38
CA ILE A 276 -17.36 15.36 4.87
C ILE A 276 -18.06 16.10 3.71
N TYR A 277 -17.32 16.92 2.97
CA TYR A 277 -17.87 17.67 1.86
C TYR A 277 -18.36 16.79 0.71
N ARG A 278 -17.61 15.73 0.36
CA ARG A 278 -18.04 14.75 -0.66
C ARG A 278 -19.33 14.03 -0.26
N LEU A 279 -19.44 13.61 0.99
CA LEU A 279 -20.62 12.91 1.52
C LEU A 279 -21.82 13.85 1.71
N GLY A 280 -21.59 15.10 2.05
CA GLY A 280 -22.62 16.15 2.12
C GLY A 280 -23.14 16.54 0.72
N PHE A 281 -22.24 16.65 -0.27
CA PHE A 281 -22.60 16.90 -1.66
C PHE A 281 -23.43 15.75 -2.24
N ASP A 282 -23.08 14.50 -1.95
CA ASP A 282 -23.88 13.34 -2.34
C ASP A 282 -25.30 13.39 -1.74
N ALA A 283 -25.45 13.87 -0.48
CA ALA A 283 -26.74 14.06 0.12
C ALA A 283 -27.57 15.15 -0.59
N LEU A 284 -26.92 16.26 -0.94
CA LEU A 284 -27.54 17.35 -1.71
C LEU A 284 -28.02 16.87 -3.09
N LEU A 285 -27.17 16.13 -3.82
CA LEU A 285 -27.52 15.55 -5.12
C LEU A 285 -28.71 14.57 -5.02
N SER A 286 -28.69 13.72 -3.99
CA SER A 286 -29.76 12.75 -3.76
C SER A 286 -31.08 13.45 -3.48
N GLN A 287 -31.08 14.51 -2.67
CA GLN A 287 -32.31 15.22 -2.29
C GLN A 287 -32.86 16.10 -3.42
N GLN A 288 -32.03 16.85 -4.12
CA GLN A 288 -32.50 17.76 -5.17
C GLN A 288 -32.77 17.08 -6.51
N LEU A 289 -31.98 16.08 -6.85
CA LEU A 289 -31.99 15.48 -8.19
C LEU A 289 -32.31 13.97 -8.21
N GLY A 290 -32.53 13.36 -7.06
CA GLY A 290 -32.86 11.93 -6.95
C GLY A 290 -31.72 10.98 -7.32
N PHE A 291 -30.45 11.42 -7.27
CA PHE A 291 -29.31 10.54 -7.55
C PHE A 291 -29.25 9.37 -6.57
N SER A 292 -29.34 8.15 -7.09
CA SER A 292 -29.27 6.92 -6.32
C SER A 292 -27.85 6.35 -6.19
N SER A 293 -26.90 6.83 -7.02
CA SER A 293 -25.50 6.41 -7.01
C SER A 293 -24.58 7.60 -6.68
N TYR A 294 -23.41 7.28 -6.08
CA TYR A 294 -22.41 8.30 -5.76
C TYR A 294 -21.79 8.90 -7.02
N VAL A 295 -21.76 10.22 -7.10
CA VAL A 295 -21.09 10.96 -8.17
C VAL A 295 -19.65 11.24 -7.74
N SER A 296 -18.71 10.53 -8.36
CA SER A 296 -17.28 10.75 -8.07
C SER A 296 -16.84 12.14 -8.54
N VAL A 297 -16.32 12.95 -7.62
CA VAL A 297 -15.79 14.29 -7.89
C VAL A 297 -14.26 14.22 -7.95
N PRO A 298 -13.59 14.97 -8.86
CA PRO A 298 -12.11 15.01 -8.92
C PRO A 298 -11.47 15.43 -7.59
N SER A 299 -10.14 15.28 -7.51
CA SER A 299 -9.38 15.81 -6.38
C SER A 299 -9.41 17.34 -6.38
N ILE A 300 -9.69 17.94 -5.22
CA ILE A 300 -9.76 19.39 -5.03
C ILE A 300 -8.45 19.92 -4.46
N GLN A 301 -8.05 21.12 -4.85
CA GLN A 301 -6.92 21.82 -4.24
C GLN A 301 -7.24 22.22 -2.79
N LYS A 302 -6.25 22.11 -1.90
CA LYS A 302 -6.43 22.43 -0.48
C LYS A 302 -6.87 23.86 -0.23
N SER A 303 -6.41 24.81 -1.05
CA SER A 303 -6.83 26.21 -1.01
C SER A 303 -8.32 26.42 -1.33
N GLN A 304 -8.87 25.62 -2.22
CA GLN A 304 -10.29 25.66 -2.56
C GLN A 304 -11.15 25.01 -1.46
N LEU A 305 -10.64 23.93 -0.85
CA LEU A 305 -11.34 23.26 0.24
C LEU A 305 -11.56 24.19 1.45
N SER A 306 -10.64 25.12 1.70
CA SER A 306 -10.75 26.10 2.80
C SER A 306 -11.82 27.18 2.59
N LEU A 307 -12.41 27.28 1.41
CA LEU A 307 -13.48 28.23 1.10
C LEU A 307 -14.86 27.79 1.64
N GLY A 308 -14.96 26.59 2.21
CA GLY A 308 -16.16 26.07 2.84
C GLY A 308 -17.03 25.18 1.93
N PHE A 309 -18.08 24.59 2.52
CA PHE A 309 -18.90 23.58 1.87
C PHE A 309 -19.70 24.13 0.67
N ALA A 310 -20.26 25.34 0.80
CA ALA A 310 -20.99 25.97 -0.32
C ALA A 310 -20.11 26.15 -1.57
N ALA A 311 -18.87 26.64 -1.36
CA ALA A 311 -17.89 26.79 -2.44
C ALA A 311 -17.50 25.43 -3.06
N PHE A 312 -17.37 24.40 -2.22
CA PHE A 312 -17.15 23.03 -2.69
C PHE A 312 -18.28 22.52 -3.57
N CYS A 313 -19.56 22.73 -3.16
CA CYS A 313 -20.73 22.33 -3.95
C CYS A 313 -20.79 23.04 -5.30
N ALA A 314 -20.53 24.36 -5.33
CA ALA A 314 -20.50 25.14 -6.57
C ALA A 314 -19.39 24.64 -7.53
N TRP A 315 -18.19 24.39 -7.01
CA TRP A 315 -17.09 23.84 -7.77
C TRP A 315 -17.42 22.43 -8.30
N ALA A 316 -17.90 21.52 -7.43
CA ALA A 316 -18.18 20.14 -7.76
C ALA A 316 -19.29 20.02 -8.84
N SER A 317 -20.34 20.84 -8.72
CA SER A 317 -21.42 20.94 -9.70
C SER A 317 -20.90 21.36 -11.07
N LYS A 318 -20.04 22.39 -11.10
CA LYS A 318 -19.41 22.89 -12.34
C LYS A 318 -18.53 21.82 -12.99
N GLU A 319 -17.67 21.16 -12.21
CA GLU A 319 -16.77 20.08 -12.70
C GLU A 319 -17.53 18.89 -13.29
N LYS A 320 -18.74 18.62 -12.78
CA LYS A 320 -19.59 17.52 -13.24
C LYS A 320 -20.67 17.92 -14.25
N GLY A 321 -20.80 19.22 -14.57
CA GLY A 321 -21.85 19.70 -15.43
C GLY A 321 -23.26 19.47 -14.86
N ILE A 322 -23.41 19.47 -13.54
CA ILE A 322 -24.66 19.23 -12.84
C ILE A 322 -25.26 20.57 -12.45
N SER A 323 -26.52 20.81 -12.82
CA SER A 323 -27.27 22.00 -12.40
C SER A 323 -27.95 21.75 -11.06
N LEU A 324 -27.57 22.52 -10.04
CA LEU A 324 -28.15 22.51 -8.70
C LEU A 324 -28.72 23.87 -8.36
N ASP A 325 -29.82 23.89 -7.62
CA ASP A 325 -30.32 25.11 -6.97
C ASP A 325 -29.49 25.37 -5.70
N LEU A 326 -28.42 26.14 -5.87
CA LEU A 326 -27.52 26.48 -4.77
C LEU A 326 -28.06 27.65 -3.92
N GLU A 327 -29.01 28.44 -4.41
CA GLU A 327 -29.59 29.57 -3.66
C GLU A 327 -30.57 29.08 -2.58
N CYS A 328 -31.30 28.00 -2.87
CA CYS A 328 -32.24 27.41 -1.93
C CYS A 328 -31.64 26.28 -1.07
N ALA A 329 -30.34 25.95 -1.24
CA ALA A 329 -29.71 24.85 -0.51
C ALA A 329 -29.35 25.23 0.94
N ASP A 330 -29.84 24.45 1.90
CA ASP A 330 -29.35 24.52 3.29
C ASP A 330 -27.98 23.84 3.43
N PHE A 331 -26.92 24.59 3.14
CA PHE A 331 -25.55 24.08 3.21
C PHE A 331 -25.16 23.58 4.59
N ALA A 332 -25.66 24.20 5.66
CA ALA A 332 -25.36 23.78 7.04
C ALA A 332 -25.95 22.39 7.31
N TYR A 333 -27.17 22.15 6.86
CA TYR A 333 -27.83 20.85 6.94
C TYR A 333 -27.05 19.76 6.20
N PHE A 334 -26.69 20.01 4.93
CA PHE A 334 -25.99 19.00 4.13
C PHE A 334 -24.55 18.74 4.60
N GLU A 335 -23.84 19.76 5.08
CA GLU A 335 -22.53 19.58 5.72
C GLU A 335 -22.65 18.72 6.97
N HIS A 336 -23.70 18.94 7.79
CA HIS A 336 -23.98 18.10 8.95
C HIS A 336 -24.29 16.66 8.58
N ILE A 337 -25.09 16.41 7.54
CA ILE A 337 -25.30 15.06 7.00
C ILE A 337 -23.97 14.44 6.55
N GLY A 338 -23.14 15.21 5.85
CA GLY A 338 -21.80 14.75 5.47
C GLY A 338 -20.94 14.36 6.66
N PHE A 339 -20.98 15.14 7.75
CA PHE A 339 -20.32 14.82 9.01
C PHE A 339 -20.83 13.50 9.63
N GLN A 340 -22.13 13.31 9.70
CA GLN A 340 -22.71 12.06 10.22
C GLN A 340 -22.29 10.83 9.38
N ARG A 341 -22.38 10.94 8.05
CA ARG A 341 -21.96 9.88 7.12
C ARG A 341 -20.47 9.57 7.20
N PHE A 342 -19.63 10.59 7.36
CA PHE A 342 -18.20 10.43 7.57
C PHE A 342 -17.91 9.56 8.80
N TRP A 343 -18.51 9.88 9.93
CA TRP A 343 -18.26 9.12 11.15
C TRP A 343 -18.88 7.71 11.12
N GLN A 344 -19.97 7.52 10.39
CA GLN A 344 -20.50 6.17 10.13
C GLN A 344 -19.50 5.36 9.28
N MET A 345 -18.93 5.95 8.23
CA MET A 345 -17.87 5.34 7.43
C MET A 345 -16.65 4.98 8.30
N GLU A 346 -16.20 5.91 9.15
CA GLU A 346 -15.04 5.69 10.02
C GLU A 346 -15.27 4.55 11.03
N ARG A 347 -16.48 4.44 11.62
CA ARG A 347 -16.85 3.31 12.49
C ARG A 347 -16.73 1.98 11.76
N VAL A 348 -17.36 1.87 10.60
CA VAL A 348 -17.36 0.64 9.81
C VAL A 348 -15.96 0.28 9.33
N SER A 349 -15.13 1.27 9.00
CA SER A 349 -13.75 1.06 8.56
C SER A 349 -12.86 0.40 9.63
N LEU A 350 -13.19 0.54 10.94
CA LEU A 350 -12.46 -0.14 12.02
C LEU A 350 -12.43 -1.66 11.84
N VAL A 351 -13.51 -2.24 11.35
CA VAL A 351 -13.53 -3.69 11.06
C VAL A 351 -12.51 -4.04 9.99
N GLN A 352 -12.49 -3.28 8.90
CA GLN A 352 -11.53 -3.50 7.80
C GLN A 352 -10.07 -3.33 8.26
N GLU A 353 -9.81 -2.40 9.21
CA GLU A 353 -8.46 -2.21 9.76
C GLU A 353 -7.90 -3.47 10.42
N GLY A 354 -8.76 -4.28 11.03
CA GLY A 354 -8.38 -5.57 11.58
C GLY A 354 -7.81 -6.54 10.53
N PHE A 355 -8.22 -6.41 9.27
CA PHE A 355 -7.84 -7.31 8.17
C PHE A 355 -6.76 -6.75 7.23
N ARG A 356 -6.50 -5.44 7.22
CA ARG A 356 -5.57 -4.79 6.26
C ARG A 356 -4.20 -5.44 6.21
N ARG A 357 -3.55 -5.61 7.37
CA ARG A 357 -2.23 -6.23 7.43
C ARG A 357 -2.26 -7.70 7.03
N LEU A 358 -3.33 -8.41 7.34
CA LEU A 358 -3.51 -9.80 6.94
C LEU A 358 -3.64 -9.95 5.42
N LEU A 359 -4.40 -9.06 4.78
CA LEU A 359 -4.48 -9.00 3.31
C LEU A 359 -3.13 -8.67 2.68
N GLU A 360 -2.36 -7.74 3.26
CA GLU A 360 -1.00 -7.44 2.81
C GLU A 360 -0.09 -8.67 2.91
N ILE A 361 -0.11 -9.36 4.05
CA ILE A 361 0.69 -10.58 4.25
C ILE A 361 0.28 -11.68 3.28
N TRP A 362 -1.01 -11.85 2.99
CA TRP A 362 -1.50 -12.80 1.99
C TRP A 362 -0.88 -12.52 0.61
N LEU A 363 -0.89 -11.26 0.17
CA LEU A 363 -0.29 -10.82 -1.10
C LEU A 363 1.23 -11.01 -1.13
N VAL A 364 1.90 -10.80 -0.01
CA VAL A 364 3.36 -11.00 0.10
C VAL A 364 3.72 -12.49 0.11
N LEU A 365 2.95 -13.29 0.84
CA LEU A 365 3.17 -14.75 0.90
C LEU A 365 2.96 -15.41 -0.46
N ASP A 366 1.99 -14.96 -1.28
CA ASP A 366 1.84 -15.44 -2.66
C ASP A 366 3.13 -15.28 -3.46
N LYS A 367 3.74 -14.10 -3.42
CA LYS A 367 5.00 -13.83 -4.12
C LYS A 367 6.17 -14.61 -3.54
N ALA A 368 6.22 -14.76 -2.22
CA ALA A 368 7.24 -15.55 -1.54
C ALA A 368 7.15 -17.03 -1.91
N LEU A 369 5.94 -17.58 -1.96
CA LEU A 369 5.70 -18.96 -2.38
C LEU A 369 6.04 -19.16 -3.86
N TYR A 370 5.69 -18.23 -4.73
CA TYR A 370 6.10 -18.25 -6.12
C TYR A 370 7.63 -18.37 -6.28
N LEU A 371 8.38 -17.57 -5.50
CA LEU A 371 9.84 -17.66 -5.54
C LEU A 371 10.36 -19.01 -5.00
N GLN A 372 9.72 -19.57 -3.96
CA GLN A 372 10.06 -20.93 -3.49
C GLN A 372 9.81 -21.99 -4.58
N GLU A 373 8.70 -21.90 -5.31
CA GLU A 373 8.38 -22.77 -6.45
C GLU A 373 9.41 -22.65 -7.58
N LYS A 374 10.11 -21.51 -7.68
CA LYS A 374 11.20 -21.25 -8.64
C LYS A 374 12.60 -21.61 -8.12
N GLY A 375 12.70 -22.31 -6.98
CA GLY A 375 13.97 -22.81 -6.44
C GLY A 375 14.76 -21.77 -5.65
N TYR A 376 14.08 -20.78 -5.03
CA TYR A 376 14.71 -19.82 -4.15
C TYR A 376 14.42 -20.13 -2.67
N HIS A 377 15.42 -19.98 -1.83
CA HIS A 377 15.22 -19.87 -0.39
C HIS A 377 14.71 -18.45 -0.08
N VAL A 378 13.57 -18.36 0.59
CA VAL A 378 12.86 -17.07 0.77
C VAL A 378 12.64 -16.77 2.24
N SER A 379 12.88 -15.52 2.61
CA SER A 379 12.51 -14.94 3.90
C SER A 379 11.65 -13.70 3.72
N VAL A 380 10.73 -13.47 4.67
CA VAL A 380 9.91 -12.27 4.76
C VAL A 380 10.16 -11.63 6.10
N SER A 381 10.48 -10.34 6.10
CA SER A 381 10.72 -9.56 7.31
C SER A 381 10.23 -8.12 7.15
N GLU A 382 10.23 -7.36 8.22
CA GLU A 382 10.11 -5.90 8.15
C GLU A 382 11.51 -5.30 7.88
N PHE A 383 11.59 -4.25 7.04
CA PHE A 383 12.85 -3.54 6.81
C PHE A 383 12.96 -2.24 7.61
N CYS A 384 11.85 -1.71 8.11
CA CYS A 384 11.83 -0.53 8.98
C CYS A 384 10.60 -0.54 9.89
N GLU A 385 10.58 0.37 10.85
CA GLU A 385 9.43 0.57 11.72
C GLU A 385 8.21 1.04 10.91
N ARG A 386 7.02 0.62 11.33
CA ARG A 386 5.75 0.96 10.68
C ARG A 386 5.46 2.46 10.62
N GLN A 387 6.01 3.23 11.56
CA GLN A 387 5.89 4.70 11.59
C GLN A 387 6.64 5.36 10.42
N VAL A 388 7.68 4.74 9.91
CA VAL A 388 8.43 5.20 8.72
C VAL A 388 7.61 4.94 7.46
N THR A 389 7.10 3.72 7.31
CA THR A 389 6.12 3.36 6.28
C THR A 389 5.29 2.15 6.74
N PRO A 390 3.96 2.19 6.57
CA PRO A 390 3.14 1.02 6.85
C PRO A 390 3.37 -0.15 5.88
N ARG A 391 3.93 0.11 4.69
CA ARG A 391 4.36 -0.92 3.70
C ARG A 391 5.81 -1.27 3.94
N ASN A 392 6.10 -1.81 5.12
CA ASN A 392 7.45 -2.09 5.59
C ASN A 392 7.91 -3.54 5.41
N LEU A 393 7.15 -4.35 4.66
CA LEU A 393 7.56 -5.72 4.38
C LEU A 393 8.61 -5.76 3.27
N VAL A 394 9.61 -6.61 3.48
CA VAL A 394 10.60 -6.98 2.47
C VAL A 394 10.62 -8.49 2.28
N VAL A 395 10.70 -8.91 1.04
CA VAL A 395 10.96 -10.30 0.65
C VAL A 395 12.40 -10.37 0.18
N ASN A 396 13.18 -11.25 0.79
CA ASN A 396 14.53 -11.58 0.36
C ASN A 396 14.58 -13.02 -0.09
N ALA A 397 15.09 -13.25 -1.28
CA ALA A 397 15.21 -14.56 -1.89
C ALA A 397 16.61 -14.75 -2.46
N HIS A 398 17.21 -15.91 -2.25
CA HIS A 398 18.45 -16.31 -2.89
C HIS A 398 18.33 -17.71 -3.47
N ARG A 399 18.97 -17.91 -4.61
CA ARG A 399 18.89 -19.16 -5.32
C ARG A 399 19.52 -20.28 -4.49
N THR A 400 18.82 -21.40 -4.34
CA THR A 400 19.41 -22.60 -3.75
C THR A 400 20.52 -23.10 -4.69
N LYS A 401 21.73 -23.24 -4.18
CA LYS A 401 22.80 -23.92 -4.90
C LYS A 401 22.55 -25.42 -4.72
N ASP A 402 22.32 -26.12 -5.83
CA ASP A 402 22.31 -27.57 -5.87
C ASP A 402 23.69 -28.14 -5.47
#